data_b710521095e70a65644f65db706a97de
#
_entry.id   b710521095e70a65644f65db706a97de
#
_cell.length_a   1.000
_cell.length_b   1.000
_cell.length_c   1.000
_cell.angle_alpha   90.00
_cell.angle_beta   90.00
_cell.angle_gamma   90.00
#
_symmetry.space_group_name_H-M   'P 1'
#
loop_
_entity.id
_entity.type
_entity.pdbx_description
1 polymer ?
#
loop_
_entity_poly.entity_id
_entity_poly.type
_entity_poly.pdbx_seq_one_letter_code
_entity_poly.pdbx_strand_id
1 'polypeptide(L)'
;MNLSKNIIIFKNDAVGDLVQSISSINNIIKHNPRNKIIIYLSERSKDFSFFVNNENVEIRIVNYDLSIIQKIQIFFQILLNKIYSIYILTPKNFYFYLPLFFRNIRFYALCINSTKNYRRPSNFLRKFLYQYSINDRGTLNKRKSTTDLQCDLTNDLNFNEKFTINNIPDFKHNKLDNINSYIYFHLKLSNLKKLGWGYKELKILFDEFLKYKNNVIFTKDIDDNTNLDNYKKDFNYINFSTNETNLNNSKVYLFDNISGSDLYHVINKSDKVIAFHGMMTNLASIQKKKVLDLFLCEIKTINDFKRYINALYEFKPIYNNYDFIVPSKDIDKTIRKMKFSLKK
;
A
#
# COMPACT_ATOMS: atom_id res chain seq x y z
N MET A 1 -22.80 32.93 9.79
CA MET A 1 -21.87 31.82 10.10
C MET A 1 -22.08 30.71 9.07
N ASN A 2 -21.14 30.54 8.13
CA ASN A 2 -21.19 29.38 7.23
C ASN A 2 -20.88 28.13 8.04
N LEU A 3 -21.91 27.33 8.31
CA LEU A 3 -21.77 26.04 8.98
C LEU A 3 -20.80 25.18 8.17
N SER A 4 -19.70 24.77 8.80
CA SER A 4 -18.70 23.88 8.20
C SER A 4 -19.41 22.60 7.69
N LYS A 5 -19.28 22.36 6.39
CA LYS A 5 -19.85 21.16 5.77
C LYS A 5 -18.86 20.03 5.93
N ASN A 6 -19.31 18.87 6.41
CA ASN A 6 -18.44 17.72 6.61
C ASN A 6 -18.25 16.92 5.30
N ILE A 7 -17.07 16.33 5.15
CA ILE A 7 -16.72 15.44 4.05
C ILE A 7 -16.40 14.07 4.63
N ILE A 8 -16.84 13.00 3.98
CA ILE A 8 -16.48 11.63 4.37
C ILE A 8 -15.64 11.00 3.26
N ILE A 9 -14.59 10.29 3.64
CA ILE A 9 -13.76 9.50 2.75
C ILE A 9 -13.75 8.04 3.25
N PHE A 10 -14.19 7.10 2.42
CA PHE A 10 -14.10 5.67 2.69
C PHE A 10 -12.85 5.09 2.04
N LYS A 11 -11.87 4.74 2.87
CA LYS A 11 -10.60 4.11 2.47
C LYS A 11 -10.20 2.97 3.42
N ASN A 12 -11.14 2.07 3.71
CA ASN A 12 -10.95 0.96 4.62
C ASN A 12 -10.52 -0.33 3.91
N ASP A 13 -9.44 -0.27 3.18
CA ASP A 13 -8.77 -1.40 2.53
C ASP A 13 -7.33 -1.61 3.06
N ALA A 14 -6.50 -2.31 2.32
CA ALA A 14 -5.13 -2.61 2.74
C ALA A 14 -4.19 -1.40 2.62
N VAL A 15 -3.03 -1.46 3.29
CA VAL A 15 -2.02 -0.37 3.28
C VAL A 15 -1.57 -0.01 1.87
N GLY A 16 -1.34 -1.00 0.99
CA GLY A 16 -0.93 -0.74 -0.39
C GLY A 16 -1.94 0.11 -1.16
N ASP A 17 -3.24 -0.13 -0.92
CA ASP A 17 -4.32 0.64 -1.51
C ASP A 17 -4.42 2.04 -0.89
N LEU A 18 -4.14 2.19 0.42
CA LEU A 18 -4.05 3.49 1.07
C LEU A 18 -2.94 4.33 0.43
N VAL A 19 -1.75 3.75 0.26
CA VAL A 19 -0.60 4.42 -0.37
C VAL A 19 -0.96 4.94 -1.76
N GLN A 20 -1.67 4.18 -2.57
CA GLN A 20 -2.14 4.60 -3.89
C GLN A 20 -3.17 5.75 -3.84
N SER A 21 -3.80 5.97 -2.70
CA SER A 21 -4.84 6.99 -2.52
C SER A 21 -4.35 8.27 -1.83
N ILE A 22 -3.11 8.30 -1.37
CA ILE A 22 -2.56 9.45 -0.62
C ILE A 22 -2.72 10.75 -1.40
N SER A 23 -2.39 10.76 -2.70
CA SER A 23 -2.55 11.93 -3.55
C SER A 23 -3.97 12.46 -3.56
N SER A 24 -4.94 11.61 -3.86
CA SER A 24 -6.35 12.03 -3.96
C SER A 24 -6.89 12.47 -2.60
N ILE A 25 -6.52 11.80 -1.51
CA ILE A 25 -6.93 12.19 -0.15
C ILE A 25 -6.33 13.54 0.21
N ASN A 26 -5.02 13.74 0.02
CA ASN A 26 -4.36 15.02 0.33
C ASN A 26 -4.91 16.15 -0.53
N ASN A 27 -5.29 15.87 -1.77
CA ASN A 27 -5.94 16.84 -2.63
C ASN A 27 -7.33 17.25 -2.09
N ILE A 28 -8.14 16.29 -1.64
CA ILE A 28 -9.42 16.59 -0.98
C ILE A 28 -9.19 17.47 0.26
N ILE A 29 -8.19 17.14 1.08
CA ILE A 29 -7.84 17.90 2.30
C ILE A 29 -7.44 19.34 1.93
N LYS A 30 -6.51 19.50 0.98
CA LYS A 30 -5.98 20.80 0.53
C LYS A 30 -7.08 21.74 -0.01
N HIS A 31 -8.03 21.20 -0.76
CA HIS A 31 -9.13 21.99 -1.35
C HIS A 31 -10.29 22.24 -0.38
N ASN A 32 -10.26 21.67 0.82
CA ASN A 32 -11.31 21.79 1.81
C ASN A 32 -10.78 22.17 3.20
N PRO A 33 -9.93 23.21 3.34
CA PRO A 33 -9.24 23.52 4.60
C PRO A 33 -10.18 23.95 5.73
N ARG A 34 -11.39 24.42 5.40
CA ARG A 34 -12.40 24.86 6.38
C ARG A 34 -13.44 23.79 6.72
N ASN A 35 -13.39 22.65 6.05
CA ASN A 35 -14.35 21.56 6.24
C ASN A 35 -13.74 20.50 7.16
N LYS A 36 -14.56 19.92 8.03
CA LYS A 36 -14.15 18.72 8.77
C LYS A 36 -14.19 17.52 7.80
N ILE A 37 -13.10 16.76 7.75
CA ILE A 37 -12.96 15.59 6.91
C ILE A 37 -12.88 14.35 7.80
N ILE A 38 -13.79 13.41 7.61
CA ILE A 38 -13.83 12.14 8.35
C ILE A 38 -13.33 11.05 7.42
N ILE A 39 -12.20 10.41 7.76
CA ILE A 39 -11.61 9.34 6.96
C ILE A 39 -11.81 8.02 7.68
N TYR A 40 -12.49 7.07 7.04
CA TYR A 40 -12.60 5.71 7.51
C TYR A 40 -11.44 4.87 6.96
N LEU A 41 -10.53 4.45 7.83
CA LEU A 41 -9.43 3.53 7.52
C LEU A 41 -9.70 2.15 8.11
N SER A 42 -9.08 1.12 7.54
CA SER A 42 -9.14 -0.22 8.13
C SER A 42 -8.13 -0.39 9.26
N GLU A 43 -8.39 -1.36 10.15
CA GLU A 43 -7.41 -1.81 11.15
C GLU A 43 -6.08 -2.23 10.52
N ARG A 44 -6.09 -2.69 9.27
CA ARG A 44 -4.89 -3.07 8.53
C ARG A 44 -4.01 -1.89 8.12
N SER A 45 -4.60 -0.71 7.97
CA SER A 45 -3.90 0.51 7.55
C SER A 45 -3.71 1.54 8.65
N LYS A 46 -4.17 1.25 9.89
CA LYS A 46 -4.11 2.20 11.02
C LYS A 46 -2.72 2.73 11.31
N ASP A 47 -1.68 1.88 11.24
CA ASP A 47 -0.30 2.24 11.55
C ASP A 47 0.32 3.19 10.50
N PHE A 48 -0.34 3.37 9.36
CA PHE A 48 0.01 4.30 8.29
C PHE A 48 -0.95 5.50 8.19
N SER A 49 -1.77 5.71 9.21
CA SER A 49 -2.72 6.84 9.27
C SER A 49 -2.04 8.20 9.20
N PHE A 50 -0.76 8.30 9.60
CA PHE A 50 0.03 9.52 9.51
C PHE A 50 0.14 10.09 8.08
N PHE A 51 -0.01 9.28 7.04
CA PHE A 51 -0.03 9.74 5.66
C PHE A 51 -1.15 10.73 5.34
N VAL A 52 -2.24 10.67 6.08
CA VAL A 52 -3.46 11.45 5.85
C VAL A 52 -3.87 12.29 7.08
N ASN A 53 -3.00 12.37 8.08
CA ASN A 53 -3.25 13.13 9.28
C ASN A 53 -3.11 14.64 9.01
N ASN A 54 -4.12 15.41 9.42
CA ASN A 54 -4.16 16.87 9.29
C ASN A 54 -5.07 17.45 10.38
N GLU A 55 -4.95 18.74 10.68
CA GLU A 55 -5.73 19.41 11.74
C GLU A 55 -7.25 19.32 11.53
N ASN A 56 -7.71 19.36 10.27
CA ASN A 56 -9.14 19.25 9.96
C ASN A 56 -9.61 17.83 9.66
N VAL A 57 -8.75 16.81 9.90
CA VAL A 57 -9.04 15.40 9.63
C VAL A 57 -9.32 14.63 10.91
N GLU A 58 -10.45 13.93 10.95
CA GLU A 58 -10.78 12.92 11.95
C GLU A 58 -10.63 11.52 11.35
N ILE A 59 -9.72 10.70 11.87
CA ILE A 59 -9.51 9.34 11.41
C ILE A 59 -10.36 8.39 12.27
N ARG A 60 -11.13 7.53 11.61
CA ARG A 60 -11.94 6.47 12.23
C ARG A 60 -11.49 5.11 11.74
N ILE A 61 -11.10 4.26 12.67
CA ILE A 61 -10.69 2.90 12.35
C ILE A 61 -11.91 1.97 12.36
N VAL A 62 -12.05 1.20 11.29
CA VAL A 62 -13.11 0.21 11.10
C VAL A 62 -12.52 -1.10 10.60
N ASN A 63 -13.28 -2.17 10.67
CA ASN A 63 -12.83 -3.47 10.14
C ASN A 63 -12.63 -3.40 8.64
N TYR A 64 -11.68 -4.17 8.13
CA TYR A 64 -11.49 -4.33 6.69
C TYR A 64 -12.82 -4.74 6.02
N ASP A 65 -13.50 -5.74 6.58
CA ASP A 65 -14.87 -6.09 6.23
C ASP A 65 -15.83 -5.59 7.30
N LEU A 66 -16.60 -4.55 6.97
CA LEU A 66 -17.49 -3.89 7.92
C LEU A 66 -18.48 -4.88 8.54
N SER A 67 -18.56 -4.89 9.86
CA SER A 67 -19.64 -5.56 10.58
C SER A 67 -21.00 -4.87 10.33
N ILE A 68 -22.09 -5.53 10.63
CA ILE A 68 -23.44 -4.95 10.55
C ILE A 68 -23.54 -3.72 11.44
N ILE A 69 -23.00 -3.80 12.66
CA ILE A 69 -22.99 -2.68 13.62
C ILE A 69 -22.26 -1.47 13.02
N GLN A 70 -21.08 -1.67 12.45
CA GLN A 70 -20.32 -0.59 11.82
C GLN A 70 -21.07 0.04 10.62
N LYS A 71 -21.77 -0.76 9.83
CA LYS A 71 -22.61 -0.24 8.73
C LYS A 71 -23.74 0.65 9.24
N ILE A 72 -24.40 0.23 10.32
CA ILE A 72 -25.45 1.00 11.00
C ILE A 72 -24.87 2.30 11.57
N GLN A 73 -23.73 2.24 12.26
CA GLN A 73 -23.06 3.42 12.81
C GLN A 73 -22.69 4.42 11.71
N ILE A 74 -22.15 3.96 10.59
CA ILE A 74 -21.83 4.82 9.43
C ILE A 74 -23.10 5.45 8.87
N PHE A 75 -24.19 4.69 8.74
CA PHE A 75 -25.45 5.20 8.23
C PHE A 75 -25.99 6.33 9.12
N PHE A 76 -26.07 6.12 10.44
CA PHE A 76 -26.49 7.16 11.39
C PHE A 76 -25.53 8.34 11.44
N GLN A 77 -24.23 8.11 11.31
CA GLN A 77 -23.25 9.19 11.22
C GLN A 77 -23.55 10.11 10.02
N ILE A 78 -23.90 9.54 8.86
CA ILE A 78 -24.26 10.32 7.68
C ILE A 78 -25.60 11.06 7.91
N LEU A 79 -26.58 10.39 8.54
CA LEU A 79 -27.90 10.95 8.80
C LEU A 79 -27.87 12.13 9.77
N LEU A 80 -27.09 12.01 10.84
CA LEU A 80 -27.07 12.99 11.94
C LEU A 80 -26.12 14.17 11.69
N ASN A 81 -25.23 14.08 10.72
CA ASN A 81 -24.26 15.13 10.42
C ASN A 81 -24.57 15.82 9.10
N LYS A 82 -24.19 17.11 9.00
CA LYS A 82 -24.32 17.89 7.76
C LYS A 82 -23.23 17.48 6.78
N ILE A 83 -23.40 16.36 6.08
CA ILE A 83 -22.45 15.87 5.08
C ILE A 83 -22.72 16.55 3.74
N TYR A 84 -21.67 17.09 3.13
CA TYR A 84 -21.73 17.73 1.80
C TYR A 84 -21.34 16.75 0.69
N SER A 85 -20.26 16.01 0.90
CA SER A 85 -19.76 15.05 -0.09
C SER A 85 -19.19 13.81 0.57
N ILE A 86 -19.23 12.71 -0.17
CA ILE A 86 -18.69 11.41 0.23
C ILE A 86 -17.83 10.88 -0.92
N TYR A 87 -16.59 10.52 -0.61
CA TYR A 87 -15.64 9.91 -1.54
C TYR A 87 -15.50 8.41 -1.22
N ILE A 88 -15.93 7.56 -2.13
CA ILE A 88 -15.82 6.11 -2.05
C ILE A 88 -14.55 5.69 -2.79
N LEU A 89 -13.39 5.69 -2.10
CA LEU A 89 -12.11 5.27 -2.65
C LEU A 89 -11.85 3.76 -2.45
N THR A 90 -12.63 3.12 -1.57
CA THR A 90 -12.71 1.66 -1.42
C THR A 90 -14.05 1.16 -1.98
N PRO A 91 -14.07 0.52 -3.16
CA PRO A 91 -15.30 0.16 -3.85
C PRO A 91 -15.98 -1.08 -3.24
N LYS A 92 -16.65 -0.92 -2.09
CA LYS A 92 -17.44 -1.97 -1.42
C LYS A 92 -18.94 -1.77 -1.67
N ASN A 93 -19.66 -2.87 -1.80
CA ASN A 93 -21.12 -2.84 -2.12
C ASN A 93 -21.93 -1.93 -1.19
N PHE A 94 -21.68 -2.00 0.11
CA PHE A 94 -22.41 -1.21 1.11
C PHE A 94 -22.40 0.29 0.75
N TYR A 95 -21.25 0.82 0.36
CA TYR A 95 -21.12 2.23 0.06
C TYR A 95 -21.88 2.67 -1.19
N PHE A 96 -22.05 1.77 -2.16
CA PHE A 96 -22.81 2.06 -3.38
C PHE A 96 -24.33 2.09 -3.17
N TYR A 97 -24.84 1.59 -2.04
CA TYR A 97 -26.24 1.72 -1.69
C TYR A 97 -26.56 3.02 -0.93
N LEU A 98 -25.59 3.68 -0.31
CA LEU A 98 -25.79 4.92 0.44
C LEU A 98 -26.44 6.05 -0.39
N PRO A 99 -26.06 6.26 -1.67
CA PRO A 99 -26.69 7.31 -2.50
C PRO A 99 -28.21 7.17 -2.68
N LEU A 100 -28.75 5.97 -2.52
CA LEU A 100 -30.21 5.76 -2.60
C LEU A 100 -30.97 6.45 -1.46
N PHE A 101 -30.33 6.51 -0.29
CA PHE A 101 -30.91 7.09 0.92
C PHE A 101 -30.54 8.57 1.11
N PHE A 102 -29.42 9.01 0.59
CA PHE A 102 -28.84 10.34 0.82
C PHE A 102 -28.69 11.14 -0.47
N ARG A 103 -29.79 11.41 -1.17
CA ARG A 103 -29.80 12.04 -2.50
C ARG A 103 -29.27 13.47 -2.54
N ASN A 104 -29.26 14.16 -1.42
CA ASN A 104 -28.76 15.54 -1.31
C ASN A 104 -27.23 15.61 -1.11
N ILE A 105 -26.54 14.47 -0.97
CA ILE A 105 -25.11 14.38 -0.79
C ILE A 105 -24.46 14.05 -2.13
N ARG A 106 -23.32 14.67 -2.43
CA ARG A 106 -22.52 14.37 -3.63
C ARG A 106 -21.64 13.16 -3.38
N PHE A 107 -21.89 12.08 -4.12
CA PHE A 107 -21.10 10.86 -4.04
C PHE A 107 -20.10 10.78 -5.19
N TYR A 108 -18.81 10.68 -4.87
CA TYR A 108 -17.72 10.45 -5.81
C TYR A 108 -17.21 9.02 -5.60
N ALA A 109 -17.06 8.22 -6.65
CA ALA A 109 -16.76 6.81 -6.46
C ALA A 109 -15.74 6.24 -7.44
N LEU A 110 -14.77 5.50 -6.90
CA LEU A 110 -13.97 4.56 -7.67
C LEU A 110 -14.79 3.27 -7.87
N CYS A 111 -14.98 2.87 -9.11
CA CYS A 111 -15.67 1.63 -9.48
C CYS A 111 -14.63 0.66 -10.08
N ILE A 112 -14.64 -0.60 -9.65
CA ILE A 112 -13.75 -1.62 -10.20
C ILE A 112 -14.59 -2.70 -10.89
N ASN A 113 -14.22 -3.11 -12.10
CA ASN A 113 -14.83 -4.24 -12.77
C ASN A 113 -14.49 -5.52 -12.04
N SER A 114 -15.52 -6.11 -11.46
CA SER A 114 -15.61 -7.37 -10.71
C SER A 114 -14.34 -8.09 -10.29
N THR A 115 -14.05 -8.02 -9.00
CA THR A 115 -13.34 -9.08 -8.29
C THR A 115 -14.31 -9.72 -7.29
N LYS A 116 -13.92 -10.83 -6.66
CA LYS A 116 -14.73 -11.45 -5.58
C LYS A 116 -15.10 -10.47 -4.46
N ASN A 117 -14.25 -9.47 -4.18
CA ASN A 117 -14.37 -8.55 -3.04
C ASN A 117 -14.88 -7.16 -3.43
N TYR A 118 -14.80 -6.78 -4.70
CA TYR A 118 -15.19 -5.48 -5.22
C TYR A 118 -16.19 -5.66 -6.35
N ARG A 119 -17.34 -5.08 -6.23
CA ARG A 119 -18.36 -5.17 -7.27
C ARG A 119 -18.54 -3.81 -7.93
N ARG A 120 -18.62 -3.86 -9.24
CA ARG A 120 -19.07 -2.73 -10.02
C ARG A 120 -20.53 -2.44 -9.64
N PRO A 121 -20.85 -1.23 -9.20
CA PRO A 121 -22.25 -0.88 -8.98
C PRO A 121 -23.02 -1.06 -10.29
N SER A 122 -24.27 -1.52 -10.21
CA SER A 122 -25.14 -1.64 -11.36
C SER A 122 -25.30 -0.29 -12.07
N ASN A 123 -25.70 -0.31 -13.34
CA ASN A 123 -26.00 0.92 -14.09
C ASN A 123 -27.04 1.78 -13.37
N PHE A 124 -27.98 1.15 -12.67
CA PHE A 124 -28.98 1.83 -11.85
C PHE A 124 -28.32 2.60 -10.70
N LEU A 125 -27.47 1.96 -9.90
CA LEU A 125 -26.80 2.60 -8.76
C LEU A 125 -25.87 3.73 -9.21
N ARG A 126 -25.22 3.60 -10.36
CA ARG A 126 -24.34 4.66 -10.90
C ARG A 126 -25.06 5.96 -11.22
N LYS A 127 -26.37 5.91 -11.52
CA LYS A 127 -27.17 7.12 -11.76
C LYS A 127 -27.29 8.04 -10.53
N PHE A 128 -27.04 7.51 -9.33
CA PHE A 128 -27.09 8.26 -8.08
C PHE A 128 -25.72 8.79 -7.63
N LEU A 129 -24.64 8.45 -8.36
CA LEU A 129 -23.32 9.01 -8.13
C LEU A 129 -23.18 10.35 -8.84
N TYR A 130 -22.62 11.33 -8.16
CA TYR A 130 -22.32 12.64 -8.77
C TYR A 130 -21.22 12.49 -9.83
N GLN A 131 -20.17 11.74 -9.49
CA GLN A 131 -19.06 11.43 -10.40
C GLN A 131 -18.51 10.04 -10.07
N TYR A 132 -18.02 9.33 -11.08
CA TYR A 132 -17.33 8.07 -10.87
C TYR A 132 -16.25 7.83 -11.92
N SER A 133 -15.18 7.13 -11.49
CA SER A 133 -14.14 6.59 -12.36
C SER A 133 -14.23 5.08 -12.39
N ILE A 134 -14.05 4.47 -13.56
CA ILE A 134 -14.13 3.01 -13.72
C ILE A 134 -12.74 2.45 -14.04
N ASN A 135 -12.26 1.56 -13.18
CA ASN A 135 -11.15 0.69 -13.50
C ASN A 135 -11.67 -0.51 -14.31
N ASP A 136 -11.51 -0.43 -15.63
CA ASP A 136 -11.89 -1.50 -16.52
C ASP A 136 -10.70 -2.43 -16.78
N ARG A 137 -10.58 -3.47 -15.95
CA ARG A 137 -9.49 -4.46 -16.02
C ARG A 137 -9.45 -5.26 -17.33
N GLY A 138 -10.50 -5.16 -18.16
CA GLY A 138 -10.64 -5.92 -19.41
C GLY A 138 -10.10 -5.23 -20.66
N THR A 139 -9.91 -3.91 -20.65
CA THR A 139 -9.54 -3.15 -21.85
C THR A 139 -8.09 -2.69 -21.83
N LEU A 140 -7.27 -3.24 -22.73
CA LEU A 140 -5.86 -2.89 -22.89
C LEU A 140 -5.61 -1.43 -23.30
N ASN A 141 -6.60 -0.72 -23.82
CA ASN A 141 -6.42 0.57 -24.49
C ASN A 141 -6.65 1.83 -23.63
N LYS A 142 -7.14 1.71 -22.40
CA LYS A 142 -7.37 2.85 -21.50
C LYS A 142 -6.77 2.58 -20.13
N ARG A 143 -5.46 2.59 -20.06
CA ARG A 143 -4.72 2.17 -18.86
C ARG A 143 -4.42 3.36 -17.96
N LYS A 144 -5.35 3.66 -17.07
CA LYS A 144 -5.08 4.51 -15.93
C LYS A 144 -4.78 3.65 -14.71
N SER A 145 -3.75 4.02 -13.94
CA SER A 145 -3.51 3.39 -12.64
C SER A 145 -4.67 3.69 -11.68
N THR A 146 -4.78 2.91 -10.61
CA THR A 146 -5.77 3.19 -9.55
C THR A 146 -5.61 4.61 -8.99
N THR A 147 -4.37 5.07 -8.82
CA THR A 147 -4.06 6.44 -8.40
C THR A 147 -4.60 7.49 -9.38
N ASP A 148 -4.38 7.30 -10.68
CA ASP A 148 -4.88 8.24 -11.70
C ASP A 148 -6.40 8.32 -11.70
N LEU A 149 -7.08 7.17 -11.56
CA LEU A 149 -8.54 7.11 -11.51
C LEU A 149 -9.12 7.80 -10.26
N GLN A 150 -8.42 7.73 -9.14
CA GLN A 150 -8.81 8.43 -7.92
C GLN A 150 -8.55 9.92 -8.01
N CYS A 151 -7.43 10.33 -8.64
CA CYS A 151 -7.14 11.75 -8.91
C CYS A 151 -8.18 12.36 -9.86
N ASP A 152 -8.66 11.63 -10.85
CA ASP A 152 -9.75 12.08 -11.72
C ASP A 152 -11.03 12.47 -10.93
N LEU A 153 -11.29 11.80 -9.79
CA LEU A 153 -12.45 12.11 -8.93
C LEU A 153 -12.29 13.43 -8.16
N THR A 154 -11.07 13.90 -8.01
CA THR A 154 -10.76 15.11 -7.24
C THR A 154 -10.46 16.31 -8.13
N ASN A 155 -10.61 16.16 -9.45
CA ASN A 155 -10.31 17.19 -10.46
C ASN A 155 -8.89 17.75 -10.35
N ASP A 156 -7.95 16.94 -9.88
CA ASP A 156 -6.57 17.35 -9.76
C ASP A 156 -5.84 17.18 -11.09
N LEU A 157 -5.59 18.29 -11.75
CA LEU A 157 -4.84 18.35 -13.00
C LEU A 157 -3.32 18.47 -12.79
N ASN A 158 -2.87 18.75 -11.57
CA ASN A 158 -1.46 18.99 -11.26
C ASN A 158 -0.79 17.73 -10.69
N PHE A 159 -0.44 16.82 -11.58
CA PHE A 159 0.24 15.56 -11.27
C PHE A 159 1.65 15.68 -10.63
N ASN A 160 2.26 16.86 -10.57
CA ASN A 160 3.65 17.02 -10.13
C ASN A 160 3.84 17.13 -8.60
N GLU A 161 2.79 17.42 -7.84
CA GLU A 161 2.82 17.51 -6.37
C GLU A 161 2.27 16.27 -5.67
N LYS A 162 2.27 15.14 -6.33
CA LYS A 162 1.44 13.95 -6.03
C LYS A 162 1.60 13.33 -4.65
N PHE A 163 2.70 13.54 -3.95
CA PHE A 163 2.97 12.82 -2.69
C PHE A 163 3.71 13.69 -1.67
N THR A 164 3.08 14.77 -1.24
CA THR A 164 3.56 15.46 -0.04
C THR A 164 3.00 14.72 1.17
N ILE A 165 3.85 14.03 1.90
CA ILE A 165 3.51 13.46 3.20
C ILE A 165 3.85 14.54 4.22
N ASN A 166 2.83 15.18 4.76
CA ASN A 166 3.02 16.38 5.58
C ASN A 166 3.44 16.07 7.01
N ASN A 167 3.13 14.90 7.54
CA ASN A 167 3.34 14.58 8.95
C ASN A 167 3.98 13.20 9.10
N ILE A 168 5.26 13.09 8.72
CA ILE A 168 6.04 11.88 8.98
C ILE A 168 6.43 11.92 10.46
N PRO A 169 6.01 10.94 11.28
CA PRO A 169 6.45 10.85 12.66
C PRO A 169 7.96 10.73 12.76
N ASP A 170 8.56 11.31 13.78
CA ASP A 170 9.98 11.16 14.03
C ASP A 170 10.35 9.69 14.25
N PHE A 171 11.52 9.31 13.76
CA PHE A 171 12.06 7.97 13.99
C PHE A 171 12.50 7.85 15.45
N LYS A 172 11.86 6.94 16.18
CA LYS A 172 12.05 6.82 17.64
C LYS A 172 13.23 5.94 18.05
N HIS A 173 13.91 5.30 17.11
CA HIS A 173 14.92 4.28 17.43
C HIS A 173 16.27 4.58 16.78
N ASN A 174 17.33 4.73 17.61
CA ASN A 174 18.72 4.90 17.16
C ASN A 174 19.32 3.59 16.57
N LYS A 175 18.50 2.55 16.43
CA LYS A 175 18.94 1.20 15.99
C LYS A 175 19.45 1.17 14.55
N LEU A 176 19.12 2.17 13.74
CA LEU A 176 19.60 2.29 12.35
C LEU A 176 20.86 3.15 12.20
N ASP A 177 21.26 3.89 13.22
CA ASP A 177 22.32 4.91 13.07
C ASP A 177 23.67 4.30 12.74
N ASN A 178 23.88 3.04 13.13
CA ASN A 178 25.10 2.29 12.84
C ASN A 178 25.01 1.40 11.57
N ILE A 179 23.85 1.37 10.88
CA ILE A 179 23.64 0.53 9.69
C ILE A 179 23.60 1.43 8.45
N ASN A 180 24.78 1.66 7.88
CA ASN A 180 24.90 2.47 6.68
C ASN A 180 24.87 1.60 5.42
N SER A 181 24.28 2.13 4.33
CA SER A 181 24.25 1.49 3.01
C SER A 181 23.73 0.06 3.02
N TYR A 182 22.42 -0.09 2.81
CA TYR A 182 21.77 -1.40 2.82
C TYR A 182 20.70 -1.56 1.74
N ILE A 183 20.48 -2.83 1.37
CA ILE A 183 19.31 -3.26 0.65
C ILE A 183 18.22 -3.61 1.66
N TYR A 184 17.02 -3.06 1.49
CA TYR A 184 15.85 -3.50 2.24
C TYR A 184 15.12 -4.60 1.47
N PHE A 185 14.79 -5.71 2.15
CA PHE A 185 14.05 -6.83 1.60
C PHE A 185 12.84 -7.17 2.45
N HIS A 186 11.67 -7.34 1.82
CA HIS A 186 10.44 -7.74 2.53
C HIS A 186 10.06 -9.19 2.20
N LEU A 187 10.02 -10.04 3.23
CA LEU A 187 9.57 -11.41 3.12
C LEU A 187 8.05 -11.48 3.06
N LYS A 188 7.53 -12.04 1.97
CA LYS A 188 6.12 -12.38 1.84
C LYS A 188 6.00 -13.89 1.79
N LEU A 189 5.72 -14.50 2.93
CA LEU A 189 5.75 -15.97 3.08
C LEU A 189 4.85 -16.71 2.11
N SER A 190 3.68 -16.18 1.84
CA SER A 190 2.78 -16.79 0.86
C SER A 190 3.42 -16.92 -0.53
N ASN A 191 4.30 -16.00 -0.89
CA ASN A 191 5.03 -16.01 -2.15
C ASN A 191 6.27 -16.91 -2.08
N LEU A 192 6.98 -16.93 -0.96
CA LEU A 192 8.09 -17.85 -0.75
C LEU A 192 7.62 -19.31 -0.85
N LYS A 193 6.50 -19.64 -0.19
CA LYS A 193 5.88 -20.99 -0.28
C LYS A 193 5.55 -21.38 -1.73
N LYS A 194 5.02 -20.45 -2.54
CA LYS A 194 4.72 -20.72 -3.97
C LYS A 194 5.98 -20.99 -4.79
N LEU A 195 7.10 -20.34 -4.43
CA LEU A 195 8.39 -20.54 -5.09
C LEU A 195 9.13 -21.78 -4.56
N GLY A 196 8.73 -22.31 -3.41
CA GLY A 196 9.48 -23.36 -2.71
C GLY A 196 10.77 -22.83 -2.10
N TRP A 197 10.84 -21.50 -1.84
CA TRP A 197 11.98 -20.88 -1.19
C TRP A 197 11.86 -20.99 0.33
N GLY A 198 12.86 -21.59 0.92
CA GLY A 198 13.05 -21.67 2.36
C GLY A 198 14.22 -20.85 2.84
N TYR A 199 14.66 -21.16 4.05
CA TYR A 199 15.79 -20.47 4.70
C TYR A 199 17.07 -20.52 3.86
N LYS A 200 17.39 -21.68 3.24
CA LYS A 200 18.60 -21.87 2.42
C LYS A 200 18.64 -20.94 1.21
N GLU A 201 17.53 -20.85 0.49
CA GLU A 201 17.40 -19.97 -0.68
C GLU A 201 17.50 -18.50 -0.30
N LEU A 202 16.92 -18.11 0.85
CA LEU A 202 17.04 -16.74 1.36
C LEU A 202 18.48 -16.40 1.75
N LYS A 203 19.22 -17.32 2.35
CA LYS A 203 20.63 -17.12 2.68
C LYS A 203 21.46 -16.87 1.42
N ILE A 204 21.28 -17.69 0.37
CA ILE A 204 21.94 -17.50 -0.93
C ILE A 204 21.58 -16.12 -1.52
N LEU A 205 20.33 -15.70 -1.40
CA LEU A 205 19.85 -14.40 -1.89
C LEU A 205 20.51 -13.25 -1.13
N PHE A 206 20.61 -13.33 0.19
CA PHE A 206 21.24 -12.29 1.01
C PHE A 206 22.74 -12.21 0.79
N ASP A 207 23.42 -13.34 0.62
CA ASP A 207 24.84 -13.39 0.24
C ASP A 207 25.07 -12.70 -1.11
N GLU A 208 24.14 -12.85 -2.07
CA GLU A 208 24.22 -12.11 -3.33
C GLU A 208 24.02 -10.61 -3.11
N PHE A 209 23.08 -10.18 -2.27
CA PHE A 209 22.84 -8.76 -1.98
C PHE A 209 24.05 -8.09 -1.35
N LEU A 210 24.75 -8.78 -0.45
CA LEU A 210 25.97 -8.31 0.22
C LEU A 210 27.14 -8.05 -0.73
N LYS A 211 27.10 -8.57 -1.96
CA LYS A 211 28.10 -8.22 -3.00
C LYS A 211 27.91 -6.80 -3.56
N TYR A 212 26.72 -6.21 -3.37
CA TYR A 212 26.38 -4.89 -3.90
C TYR A 212 26.24 -3.82 -2.83
N LYS A 213 25.94 -4.22 -1.60
CA LYS A 213 25.76 -3.33 -0.44
C LYS A 213 26.34 -3.93 0.81
N ASN A 214 26.72 -3.08 1.75
CA ASN A 214 27.39 -3.50 2.98
C ASN A 214 26.47 -4.30 3.91
N ASN A 215 25.17 -4.03 3.87
CA ASN A 215 24.19 -4.63 4.75
C ASN A 215 22.91 -5.02 4.02
N VAL A 216 22.16 -5.93 4.61
CA VAL A 216 20.80 -6.29 4.22
C VAL A 216 19.91 -6.16 5.44
N ILE A 217 18.83 -5.41 5.31
CA ILE A 217 17.76 -5.40 6.32
C ILE A 217 16.53 -6.09 5.71
N PHE A 218 15.96 -7.02 6.45
CA PHE A 218 14.71 -7.64 6.00
C PHE A 218 13.65 -7.65 7.10
N THR A 219 12.38 -7.59 6.67
CA THR A 219 11.20 -7.73 7.52
C THR A 219 10.31 -8.84 6.99
N LYS A 220 9.38 -9.33 7.81
CA LYS A 220 8.35 -10.30 7.44
C LYS A 220 6.95 -9.69 7.52
N ASP A 221 5.95 -10.36 6.94
CA ASP A 221 4.55 -10.01 7.15
C ASP A 221 4.18 -10.07 8.65
N ILE A 222 3.32 -9.16 9.10
CA ILE A 222 2.90 -9.05 10.53
C ILE A 222 2.17 -10.31 10.98
N ASP A 223 1.33 -10.90 10.12
CA ASP A 223 0.51 -12.07 10.42
C ASP A 223 1.29 -13.40 10.29
N ASP A 224 2.61 -13.34 10.28
CA ASP A 224 3.46 -14.48 10.01
C ASP A 224 3.98 -15.15 11.28
N ASN A 225 3.45 -16.33 11.58
CA ASN A 225 3.88 -17.21 12.68
C ASN A 225 5.07 -18.11 12.31
N THR A 226 5.93 -17.69 11.37
CA THR A 226 7.11 -18.49 11.01
C THR A 226 8.05 -18.60 12.20
N ASN A 227 8.53 -19.82 12.46
CA ASN A 227 9.63 -20.03 13.41
C ASN A 227 10.88 -19.28 12.92
N LEU A 228 11.33 -18.33 13.72
CA LEU A 228 12.47 -17.46 13.45
C LEU A 228 13.79 -17.98 13.99
N ASP A 229 13.85 -19.17 14.62
CA ASP A 229 15.04 -19.66 15.33
C ASP A 229 16.27 -19.73 14.42
N ASN A 230 16.13 -20.23 13.20
CA ASN A 230 17.22 -20.29 12.24
C ASN A 230 17.70 -18.88 11.83
N TYR A 231 16.79 -17.93 11.71
CA TYR A 231 17.13 -16.55 11.36
C TYR A 231 17.82 -15.84 12.53
N LYS A 232 17.34 -16.03 13.76
CA LYS A 232 17.94 -15.45 14.98
C LYS A 232 19.35 -16.01 15.25
N LYS A 233 19.61 -17.24 14.83
CA LYS A 233 20.92 -17.88 14.98
C LYS A 233 21.97 -17.29 14.03
N ASP A 234 21.62 -17.07 12.77
CA ASP A 234 22.58 -16.72 11.72
C ASP A 234 22.63 -15.21 11.41
N PHE A 235 21.57 -14.46 11.73
CA PHE A 235 21.44 -13.04 11.42
C PHE A 235 21.27 -12.20 12.68
N ASN A 236 21.57 -10.91 12.59
CA ASN A 236 21.21 -9.96 13.63
C ASN A 236 19.68 -9.87 13.74
N TYR A 237 19.16 -9.96 14.95
CA TYR A 237 17.74 -9.88 15.23
C TYR A 237 17.42 -8.67 16.10
N ILE A 238 16.43 -7.88 15.70
CA ILE A 238 15.96 -6.71 16.43
C ILE A 238 14.44 -6.73 16.43
N ASN A 239 13.84 -6.86 17.62
CA ASN A 239 12.39 -6.72 17.81
C ASN A 239 12.07 -5.30 18.28
N PHE A 240 11.22 -4.62 17.55
CA PHE A 240 10.87 -3.22 17.83
C PHE A 240 9.84 -3.08 18.93
N SER A 241 9.01 -4.08 19.19
CA SER A 241 7.98 -4.03 20.23
C SER A 241 8.52 -4.39 21.62
N THR A 242 9.42 -5.38 21.71
CA THR A 242 9.99 -5.87 22.97
C THR A 242 11.37 -5.32 23.30
N ASN A 243 11.99 -4.62 22.37
CA ASN A 243 13.39 -4.20 22.41
C ASN A 243 14.41 -5.36 22.54
N GLU A 244 13.97 -6.59 22.30
CA GLU A 244 14.87 -7.74 22.24
C GLU A 244 15.85 -7.56 21.08
N THR A 245 17.14 -7.76 21.36
CA THR A 245 18.20 -7.71 20.36
C THR A 245 19.12 -8.90 20.51
N ASN A 246 19.42 -9.56 19.40
CA ASN A 246 20.48 -10.57 19.32
C ASN A 246 21.41 -10.17 18.17
N LEU A 247 22.59 -9.68 18.49
CA LEU A 247 23.57 -9.19 17.54
C LEU A 247 24.67 -10.23 17.34
N ASN A 248 24.81 -10.68 16.11
CA ASN A 248 25.85 -11.57 15.63
C ASN A 248 26.85 -10.79 14.73
N ASN A 249 27.95 -11.41 14.31
CA ASN A 249 28.84 -10.80 13.33
C ASN A 249 28.31 -10.77 11.89
N SER A 250 27.01 -10.88 11.73
CA SER A 250 26.35 -10.87 10.43
C SER A 250 26.16 -9.42 9.92
N LYS A 251 26.12 -9.28 8.60
CA LYS A 251 25.70 -8.04 7.92
C LYS A 251 24.24 -8.07 7.48
N VAL A 252 23.52 -9.08 7.90
CA VAL A 252 22.08 -9.27 7.61
C VAL A 252 21.30 -9.07 8.91
N TYR A 253 20.26 -8.26 8.84
CA TYR A 253 19.43 -7.84 9.98
C TYR A 253 17.97 -8.21 9.75
N LEU A 254 17.38 -8.98 10.65
CA LEU A 254 15.94 -9.20 10.74
C LEU A 254 15.33 -8.17 11.68
N PHE A 255 14.45 -7.34 11.14
CA PHE A 255 13.62 -6.42 11.91
C PHE A 255 12.23 -7.00 12.08
N ASP A 256 11.84 -7.25 13.31
CA ASP A 256 10.56 -7.86 13.66
C ASP A 256 9.66 -6.87 14.42
N ASN A 257 8.35 -7.00 14.28
CA ASN A 257 7.32 -6.17 14.93
C ASN A 257 7.57 -4.66 14.77
N ILE A 258 8.01 -4.26 13.58
CA ILE A 258 8.29 -2.86 13.25
C ILE A 258 6.97 -2.09 13.03
N SER A 259 6.86 -0.89 13.60
CA SER A 259 5.71 -0.01 13.37
C SER A 259 5.66 0.52 11.94
N GLY A 260 4.50 1.00 11.49
CA GLY A 260 4.36 1.59 10.15
C GLY A 260 5.26 2.82 9.95
N SER A 261 5.43 3.66 10.97
CA SER A 261 6.32 4.82 10.93
C SER A 261 7.80 4.43 10.87
N ASP A 262 8.22 3.48 11.71
CA ASP A 262 9.60 2.99 11.70
C ASP A 262 9.93 2.30 10.38
N LEU A 263 9.00 1.49 9.86
CA LEU A 263 9.13 0.86 8.56
C LEU A 263 9.29 1.89 7.43
N TYR A 264 8.52 2.99 7.48
CA TYR A 264 8.67 4.08 6.54
C TYR A 264 10.09 4.65 6.57
N HIS A 265 10.67 4.87 7.74
CA HIS A 265 12.04 5.38 7.89
C HIS A 265 13.10 4.37 7.45
N VAL A 266 12.93 3.08 7.77
CA VAL A 266 13.81 2.00 7.30
C VAL A 266 13.86 1.98 5.78
N ILE A 267 12.71 2.04 5.12
CA ILE A 267 12.64 2.10 3.67
C ILE A 267 13.29 3.39 3.14
N ASN A 268 13.02 4.53 3.79
CA ASN A 268 13.55 5.83 3.35
C ASN A 268 15.09 5.92 3.45
N LYS A 269 15.71 5.28 4.43
CA LYS A 269 17.18 5.23 4.57
C LYS A 269 17.84 4.16 3.67
N SER A 270 17.08 3.23 3.07
CA SER A 270 17.65 2.19 2.21
C SER A 270 18.17 2.74 0.88
N ASP A 271 19.18 2.09 0.32
CA ASP A 271 19.68 2.40 -1.03
C ASP A 271 18.76 1.84 -2.12
N LYS A 272 18.23 0.65 -1.85
CA LYS A 272 17.34 -0.08 -2.75
C LYS A 272 16.36 -0.93 -1.98
N VAL A 273 15.16 -1.04 -2.51
CA VAL A 273 14.10 -1.90 -1.97
C VAL A 273 13.87 -3.06 -2.93
N ILE A 274 13.87 -4.27 -2.40
CA ILE A 274 13.50 -5.48 -3.11
C ILE A 274 12.33 -6.10 -2.36
N ALA A 275 11.22 -6.30 -3.02
CA ALA A 275 10.03 -6.83 -2.37
C ALA A 275 9.14 -7.60 -3.35
N PHE A 276 8.37 -8.54 -2.85
CA PHE A 276 7.26 -9.09 -3.61
C PHE A 276 6.17 -8.04 -3.81
N HIS A 277 5.58 -8.04 -5.01
CA HIS A 277 4.56 -7.08 -5.41
C HIS A 277 3.50 -6.83 -4.34
N GLY A 278 3.26 -5.55 -4.02
CA GLY A 278 2.25 -5.14 -3.05
C GLY A 278 2.59 -3.86 -2.30
N MET A 279 2.29 -3.83 -1.01
CA MET A 279 2.44 -2.65 -0.15
C MET A 279 3.85 -2.06 -0.19
N MET A 280 4.88 -2.89 -0.04
CA MET A 280 6.27 -2.42 0.06
C MET A 280 6.78 -1.77 -1.22
N THR A 281 6.39 -2.29 -2.39
CA THR A 281 6.75 -1.68 -3.67
C THR A 281 6.10 -0.31 -3.85
N ASN A 282 4.84 -0.16 -3.41
CA ASN A 282 4.15 1.13 -3.42
C ASN A 282 4.77 2.12 -2.44
N LEU A 283 5.03 1.67 -1.20
CA LEU A 283 5.62 2.49 -0.14
C LEU A 283 7.02 3.00 -0.51
N ALA A 284 7.86 2.14 -1.09
CA ALA A 284 9.17 2.52 -1.58
C ALA A 284 9.10 3.49 -2.78
N SER A 285 8.13 3.30 -3.66
CA SER A 285 7.94 4.16 -4.83
C SER A 285 7.56 5.59 -4.44
N ILE A 286 6.67 5.80 -3.47
CA ILE A 286 6.33 7.15 -3.00
C ILE A 286 7.50 7.85 -2.31
N GLN A 287 8.45 7.10 -1.78
CA GLN A 287 9.70 7.61 -1.22
C GLN A 287 10.80 7.78 -2.27
N LYS A 288 10.50 7.62 -3.55
CA LYS A 288 11.42 7.73 -4.69
C LYS A 288 12.63 6.78 -4.60
N LYS A 289 12.47 5.65 -3.91
CA LYS A 289 13.51 4.63 -3.80
C LYS A 289 13.63 3.81 -5.08
N LYS A 290 14.83 3.27 -5.33
CA LYS A 290 15.02 2.26 -6.38
C LYS A 290 14.31 0.98 -5.95
N VAL A 291 13.33 0.54 -6.74
CA VAL A 291 12.50 -0.63 -6.43
C VAL A 291 12.77 -1.74 -7.42
N LEU A 292 13.05 -2.93 -6.91
CA LEU A 292 12.99 -4.17 -7.67
C LEU A 292 11.79 -5.00 -7.19
N ASP A 293 10.76 -5.04 -8.00
CA ASP A 293 9.53 -5.78 -7.71
C ASP A 293 9.67 -7.25 -8.17
N LEU A 294 9.51 -8.18 -7.22
CA LEU A 294 9.41 -9.60 -7.49
C LEU A 294 7.95 -9.95 -7.80
N PHE A 295 7.56 -9.80 -9.05
CA PHE A 295 6.18 -9.99 -9.47
C PHE A 295 5.90 -11.46 -9.76
N LEU A 296 5.25 -12.14 -8.81
CA LEU A 296 4.91 -13.56 -8.94
C LEU A 296 3.72 -13.74 -9.89
N CYS A 297 3.97 -14.20 -11.08
CA CYS A 297 2.95 -14.50 -12.08
C CYS A 297 3.26 -15.80 -12.81
N GLU A 298 2.32 -16.74 -12.83
CA GLU A 298 2.39 -17.90 -13.72
C GLU A 298 1.84 -17.49 -15.09
N ILE A 299 2.74 -17.35 -16.08
CA ILE A 299 2.37 -17.06 -17.47
C ILE A 299 2.46 -18.38 -18.24
N LYS A 300 1.32 -19.02 -18.45
CA LYS A 300 1.20 -20.26 -19.25
C LYS A 300 0.56 -19.99 -20.61
N THR A 301 -0.26 -18.96 -20.70
CA THR A 301 -1.03 -18.61 -21.90
C THR A 301 -0.90 -17.11 -22.23
N ILE A 302 -1.27 -16.74 -23.46
CA ILE A 302 -1.36 -15.34 -23.88
C ILE A 302 -2.33 -14.53 -22.99
N ASN A 303 -3.38 -15.17 -22.47
CA ASN A 303 -4.33 -14.53 -21.58
C ASN A 303 -3.72 -14.27 -20.19
N ASP A 304 -2.87 -15.15 -19.69
CA ASP A 304 -2.14 -14.93 -18.43
C ASP A 304 -1.16 -13.76 -18.58
N PHE A 305 -0.47 -13.68 -19.72
CA PHE A 305 0.40 -12.55 -20.03
C PHE A 305 -0.38 -11.23 -20.09
N LYS A 306 -1.56 -11.19 -20.73
CA LYS A 306 -2.42 -10.02 -20.75
C LYS A 306 -2.87 -9.60 -19.35
N ARG A 307 -3.26 -10.57 -18.51
CA ARG A 307 -3.62 -10.32 -17.09
C ARG A 307 -2.44 -9.77 -16.29
N TYR A 308 -1.27 -10.32 -16.51
CA TYR A 308 -0.03 -9.86 -15.89
C TYR A 308 0.27 -8.40 -16.24
N ILE A 309 0.27 -8.07 -17.52
CA ILE A 309 0.48 -6.70 -17.99
C ILE A 309 -0.59 -5.75 -17.42
N ASN A 310 -1.86 -6.17 -17.40
CA ASN A 310 -2.93 -5.37 -16.81
C ASN A 310 -2.71 -5.11 -15.32
N ALA A 311 -2.32 -6.13 -14.55
CA ALA A 311 -2.02 -5.98 -13.13
C ALA A 311 -0.84 -5.02 -12.90
N LEU A 312 0.24 -5.12 -13.68
CA LEU A 312 1.35 -4.18 -13.61
C LEU A 312 0.92 -2.73 -13.85
N TYR A 313 0.07 -2.50 -14.85
CA TYR A 313 -0.41 -1.14 -15.15
C TYR A 313 -1.39 -0.62 -14.10
N GLU A 314 -2.24 -1.47 -13.55
CA GLU A 314 -3.20 -1.10 -12.50
C GLU A 314 -2.50 -0.65 -11.23
N PHE A 315 -1.44 -1.36 -10.85
CA PHE A 315 -0.67 -1.13 -9.63
C PHE A 315 0.70 -0.51 -9.91
N LYS A 316 0.92 0.02 -11.11
CA LYS A 316 2.20 0.64 -11.46
C LYS A 316 2.58 1.66 -10.40
N PRO A 317 3.77 1.52 -9.82
CA PRO A 317 4.28 2.50 -8.88
C PRO A 317 4.37 3.88 -9.54
N ILE A 318 4.16 4.87 -8.74
CA ILE A 318 3.91 6.25 -9.14
C ILE A 318 5.16 6.93 -9.71
N TYR A 319 6.36 6.37 -9.47
CA TYR A 319 7.65 6.93 -9.88
C TYR A 319 8.44 6.00 -10.81
N ASN A 320 9.32 6.60 -11.65
CA ASN A 320 10.05 5.92 -12.73
C ASN A 320 11.27 5.09 -12.28
N ASN A 321 11.56 4.97 -11.00
CA ASN A 321 12.69 4.22 -10.45
C ASN A 321 12.35 2.76 -10.09
N TYR A 322 11.49 2.15 -10.88
CA TYR A 322 10.92 0.84 -10.66
C TYR A 322 11.33 -0.13 -11.76
N ASP A 323 11.96 -1.22 -11.35
CA ASP A 323 12.21 -2.40 -12.17
C ASP A 323 11.39 -3.58 -11.63
N PHE A 324 11.10 -4.56 -12.46
CA PHE A 324 10.45 -5.79 -12.02
C PHE A 324 11.04 -7.02 -12.69
N ILE A 325 10.96 -8.13 -11.99
CA ILE A 325 11.27 -9.45 -12.53
C ILE A 325 10.21 -10.46 -12.13
N VAL A 326 10.06 -11.50 -12.93
CA VAL A 326 9.32 -12.71 -12.55
C VAL A 326 10.30 -13.69 -11.91
N PRO A 327 10.20 -13.93 -10.59
CA PRO A 327 11.09 -14.85 -9.90
C PRO A 327 10.81 -16.30 -10.34
N SER A 328 11.83 -17.15 -10.24
CA SER A 328 11.79 -18.59 -10.53
C SER A 328 11.83 -19.40 -9.25
N LYS A 329 11.31 -20.62 -9.25
CA LYS A 329 11.56 -21.62 -8.19
C LYS A 329 13.06 -21.87 -7.99
N ASP A 330 13.83 -21.85 -9.07
CA ASP A 330 15.27 -21.90 -9.05
C ASP A 330 15.84 -20.51 -8.66
N ILE A 331 16.47 -20.44 -7.48
CA ILE A 331 17.00 -19.19 -6.93
C ILE A 331 18.11 -18.61 -7.80
N ASP A 332 18.98 -19.44 -8.40
CA ASP A 332 20.08 -18.98 -9.23
C ASP A 332 19.60 -18.29 -10.51
N LYS A 333 18.49 -18.80 -11.08
CA LYS A 333 17.83 -18.14 -12.22
C LYS A 333 17.27 -16.78 -11.83
N THR A 334 16.71 -16.67 -10.63
CA THR A 334 16.21 -15.40 -10.12
C THR A 334 17.36 -14.42 -9.89
N ILE A 335 18.44 -14.84 -9.24
CA ILE A 335 19.62 -14.02 -9.01
C ILE A 335 20.22 -13.52 -10.32
N ARG A 336 20.33 -14.38 -11.35
CA ARG A 336 20.80 -13.94 -12.68
C ARG A 336 19.96 -12.81 -13.27
N LYS A 337 18.62 -12.87 -13.14
CA LYS A 337 17.72 -11.81 -13.59
C LYS A 337 17.88 -10.52 -12.77
N MET A 338 18.15 -10.64 -11.46
CA MET A 338 18.30 -9.51 -10.56
C MET A 338 19.60 -8.74 -10.79
N LYS A 339 20.69 -9.39 -11.24
CA LYS A 339 22.04 -8.80 -11.35
C LYS A 339 22.07 -7.48 -12.11
N PHE A 340 21.28 -7.35 -13.16
CA PHE A 340 21.22 -6.11 -13.93
C PHE A 340 20.61 -4.96 -13.11
N SER A 341 19.53 -5.22 -12.41
CA SER A 341 18.87 -4.23 -11.56
C SER A 341 19.67 -3.94 -10.28
N LEU A 342 20.44 -4.90 -9.76
CA LEU A 342 21.28 -4.71 -8.56
C LEU A 342 22.47 -3.78 -8.81
N LYS A 343 23.00 -3.76 -10.03
CA LYS A 343 24.11 -2.88 -10.43
C LYS A 343 23.71 -1.42 -10.65
N LYS A 344 22.45 -1.16 -11.01
CA LYS A 344 21.90 0.19 -11.17
C LYS A 344 21.63 0.85 -9.81
#